data_885917608b1821caa3d6f7e871c17e86
#
_entry.id   885917608b1821caa3d6f7e871c17e86
#
_cell.length_a   1.000
_cell.length_b   1.000
_cell.length_c   1.000
_cell.angle_alpha   90.00
_cell.angle_beta   90.00
_cell.angle_gamma   90.00
#
_symmetry.space_group_name_H-M   'P 1'
#
loop_
_entity.id
_entity.type
_entity.pdbx_description
1 polymer ?
#
loop_
_entity_poly.entity_id
_entity_poly.type
_entity_poly.pdbx_seq_one_letter_code
_entity_poly.pdbx_strand_id
1 'polypeptide(L)'
;MIKKIQTSLIALVVSVFGFFSVPLSTASAADCSVHIGDFDWDSANIHTAIGAYILENGYGCDVQVTKGSTNPILAALIDNQIDIIFEHWTDNNVQLIDPELESGNLVFLGVNTPASEQAFFVDRATSEKHNITSVEDLAKPEIAMLFKDPENPEKGRLTSCISGWTCYTINLVKLKEYGLDDLYTNFDPGSGGALDAAIKAASTKNQPIVTYYWTPTSLMGKPEIDLIRLTEPAYDESCWNDMMTVVEDIKANGPEVYKPSCACEYKDMALTKLATGKFAKEQPAIIDFANAYTIPTAVVNNMLAYYV
;
A
#
# COMPACT_ATOMS: atom_id res chain seq x y z
N MET A 1 3.14 46.29 90.45
CA MET A 1 2.22 45.72 89.43
C MET A 1 3.08 44.98 88.44
N ILE A 2 3.22 43.66 88.60
CA ILE A 2 4.08 42.83 87.80
C ILE A 2 3.19 41.82 87.05
N LYS A 3 3.08 41.95 85.78
CA LYS A 3 2.33 40.99 84.92
C LYS A 3 3.24 39.78 84.60
N LYS A 4 2.73 38.61 84.94
CA LYS A 4 3.32 37.31 84.64
C LYS A 4 3.21 37.05 83.14
N ILE A 5 4.33 36.71 82.55
CA ILE A 5 4.42 36.18 81.14
C ILE A 5 4.34 34.67 81.24
N GLN A 6 3.32 34.08 80.65
CA GLN A 6 3.19 32.63 80.46
C GLN A 6 3.91 32.26 79.20
N THR A 7 4.92 31.41 79.34
CA THR A 7 5.64 30.79 78.22
C THR A 7 4.89 29.53 77.83
N SER A 8 4.29 29.50 76.61
CA SER A 8 3.73 28.31 76.02
C SER A 8 4.84 27.56 75.22
N LEU A 9 5.10 26.34 75.67
CA LEU A 9 5.93 25.41 74.93
C LEU A 9 5.15 24.93 73.67
N ILE A 10 5.64 25.25 72.52
CA ILE A 10 5.19 24.64 71.26
C ILE A 10 6.07 23.43 71.02
N ALA A 11 5.49 22.22 71.12
CA ALA A 11 6.13 20.99 70.72
C ALA A 11 6.18 20.88 69.19
N LEU A 12 7.36 20.95 68.62
CA LEU A 12 7.62 20.75 67.19
C LEU A 12 7.57 19.25 66.88
N VAL A 13 6.48 18.76 66.26
CA VAL A 13 6.40 17.42 65.72
C VAL A 13 7.09 17.41 64.36
N VAL A 14 8.32 16.91 64.33
CA VAL A 14 9.03 16.65 63.08
C VAL A 14 8.51 15.33 62.47
N SER A 15 7.56 15.47 61.51
CA SER A 15 7.12 14.33 60.71
C SER A 15 8.22 14.01 59.73
N VAL A 16 8.91 12.86 59.94
CA VAL A 16 9.84 12.30 59.00
C VAL A 16 9.05 11.70 57.85
N PHE A 17 8.86 12.47 56.78
CA PHE A 17 8.42 11.95 55.50
C PHE A 17 9.59 11.15 54.90
N GLY A 18 9.56 9.82 55.07
CA GLY A 18 10.42 8.93 54.33
C GLY A 18 10.13 9.08 52.85
N PHE A 19 11.03 9.71 52.10
CA PHE A 19 11.07 9.62 50.63
C PHE A 19 11.32 8.19 50.28
N PHE A 20 10.28 7.42 49.98
CA PHE A 20 10.41 6.21 49.22
C PHE A 20 10.82 6.65 47.80
N SER A 21 12.13 6.69 47.53
CA SER A 21 12.65 6.73 46.18
C SER A 21 12.28 5.38 45.53
N VAL A 22 11.13 5.35 44.87
CA VAL A 22 10.88 4.30 43.89
C VAL A 22 11.97 4.48 42.84
N PRO A 23 12.88 3.52 42.65
CA PRO A 23 13.79 3.60 41.54
C PRO A 23 12.91 3.64 40.28
N LEU A 24 12.85 4.79 39.58
CA LEU A 24 12.50 4.77 38.19
C LEU A 24 13.56 3.83 37.57
N SER A 25 13.16 2.60 37.31
CA SER A 25 13.88 1.79 36.36
C SER A 25 13.83 2.58 35.06
N THR A 26 14.90 3.29 34.76
CA THR A 26 15.20 3.63 33.37
C THR A 26 15.30 2.26 32.70
N ALA A 27 14.23 1.82 32.08
CA ALA A 27 14.35 0.80 31.07
C ALA A 27 15.48 1.32 30.18
N SER A 28 16.64 0.66 30.24
CA SER A 28 17.67 0.85 29.22
C SER A 28 16.91 0.76 27.91
N ALA A 29 16.96 1.81 27.09
CA ALA A 29 16.56 1.67 25.70
C ALA A 29 17.34 0.45 25.22
N ALA A 30 16.69 -0.72 25.19
CA ALA A 30 17.24 -1.87 24.52
C ALA A 30 17.58 -1.37 23.13
N ASP A 31 18.76 -1.76 22.59
CA ASP A 31 19.18 -1.39 21.25
C ASP A 31 18.02 -1.67 20.27
N CYS A 32 17.11 -0.70 20.11
CA CYS A 32 15.99 -0.80 19.21
C CYS A 32 16.45 -0.28 17.86
N SER A 33 16.74 -1.20 16.95
CA SER A 33 16.99 -0.89 15.55
C SER A 33 15.86 -1.48 14.72
N VAL A 34 15.29 -0.69 13.81
CA VAL A 34 14.19 -1.11 12.95
C VAL A 34 14.49 -0.71 11.51
N HIS A 35 14.47 -1.69 10.62
CA HIS A 35 14.61 -1.45 9.20
C HIS A 35 13.23 -1.58 8.52
N ILE A 36 12.68 -0.45 8.07
CA ILE A 36 11.36 -0.38 7.43
C ILE A 36 11.52 -0.45 5.91
N GLY A 37 10.73 -1.32 5.28
CA GLY A 37 10.52 -1.28 3.82
C GLY A 37 9.45 -0.25 3.46
N ASP A 38 9.80 0.68 2.57
CA ASP A 38 8.89 1.68 2.04
C ASP A 38 8.66 1.45 0.55
N PHE A 39 7.40 1.52 0.13
CA PHE A 39 7.07 1.38 -1.27
C PHE A 39 7.07 2.73 -1.99
N ASP A 40 7.14 2.70 -3.31
CA ASP A 40 7.29 3.89 -4.16
C ASP A 40 5.94 4.51 -4.60
N TRP A 41 4.94 4.48 -3.70
CA TRP A 41 3.65 5.17 -3.86
C TRP A 41 3.23 5.90 -2.58
N ASP A 42 2.37 6.92 -2.74
CA ASP A 42 2.11 7.93 -1.71
C ASP A 42 1.50 7.39 -0.40
N SER A 43 0.53 6.47 -0.45
CA SER A 43 -0.09 5.94 0.78
C SER A 43 0.92 5.17 1.63
N ALA A 44 1.76 4.33 1.01
CA ALA A 44 2.82 3.63 1.72
C ALA A 44 3.81 4.59 2.36
N ASN A 45 4.21 5.65 1.63
CA ASN A 45 5.13 6.66 2.17
C ASN A 45 4.55 7.37 3.40
N ILE A 46 3.25 7.67 3.43
CA ILE A 46 2.57 8.24 4.60
C ILE A 46 2.60 7.26 5.77
N HIS A 47 2.23 5.99 5.55
CA HIS A 47 2.23 4.99 6.60
C HIS A 47 3.64 4.73 7.15
N THR A 48 4.64 4.64 6.26
CA THR A 48 6.06 4.49 6.64
C THR A 48 6.54 5.69 7.45
N ALA A 49 6.25 6.93 7.00
CA ALA A 49 6.67 8.13 7.71
C ALA A 49 6.06 8.23 9.12
N ILE A 50 4.77 7.88 9.28
CA ILE A 50 4.10 7.85 10.58
C ILE A 50 4.71 6.76 11.47
N GLY A 51 4.89 5.56 10.93
CA GLY A 51 5.50 4.44 11.64
C GLY A 51 6.90 4.79 12.14
N ALA A 52 7.77 5.28 11.24
CA ALA A 52 9.12 5.72 11.57
C ALA A 52 9.13 6.79 12.66
N TYR A 53 8.31 7.84 12.51
CA TYR A 53 8.22 8.91 13.51
C TYR A 53 7.84 8.41 14.90
N ILE A 54 6.87 7.50 14.99
CA ILE A 54 6.44 6.93 16.27
C ILE A 54 7.54 6.04 16.86
N LEU A 55 8.21 5.24 16.04
CA LEU A 55 9.30 4.36 16.48
C LEU A 55 10.51 5.16 16.99
N GLU A 56 10.90 6.22 16.30
CA GLU A 56 12.00 7.10 16.71
C GLU A 56 11.67 7.88 17.99
N ASN A 57 10.52 8.56 18.01
CA ASN A 57 10.19 9.51 19.07
C ASN A 57 9.42 8.91 20.24
N GLY A 58 8.67 7.83 20.01
CA GLY A 58 7.88 7.14 21.04
C GLY A 58 8.62 5.98 21.68
N TYR A 59 9.37 5.22 20.89
CA TYR A 59 10.09 4.04 21.35
C TYR A 59 11.60 4.26 21.46
N GLY A 60 12.14 5.34 20.89
CA GLY A 60 13.58 5.66 20.92
C GLY A 60 14.41 4.74 20.02
N CYS A 61 13.82 4.18 18.98
CA CYS A 61 14.51 3.29 18.05
C CYS A 61 15.39 4.06 17.07
N ASP A 62 16.48 3.43 16.63
CA ASP A 62 17.20 3.81 15.41
C ASP A 62 16.46 3.24 14.21
N VAL A 63 15.91 4.09 13.35
CA VAL A 63 15.07 3.69 12.23
C VAL A 63 15.79 3.91 10.92
N GLN A 64 15.88 2.85 10.12
CA GLN A 64 16.34 2.91 8.73
C GLN A 64 15.17 2.64 7.80
N VAL A 65 15.12 3.32 6.66
CA VAL A 65 14.08 3.14 5.64
C VAL A 65 14.73 2.82 4.30
N THR A 66 14.33 1.70 3.69
CA THR A 66 14.69 1.37 2.31
C THR A 66 13.47 1.49 1.43
N LYS A 67 13.55 2.36 0.42
CA LYS A 67 12.49 2.58 -0.57
C LYS A 67 12.70 1.74 -1.82
N GLY A 68 11.61 1.17 -2.33
CA GLY A 68 11.64 0.39 -3.56
C GLY A 68 10.26 0.01 -4.07
N SER A 69 10.22 -0.63 -5.23
CA SER A 69 8.98 -1.21 -5.76
C SER A 69 8.64 -2.53 -5.05
N THR A 70 7.44 -3.06 -5.31
CA THR A 70 6.87 -4.20 -4.58
C THR A 70 7.80 -5.40 -4.52
N ASN A 71 8.29 -5.86 -5.67
CA ASN A 71 9.03 -7.13 -5.73
C ASN A 71 10.36 -7.09 -4.94
N PRO A 72 11.24 -6.07 -5.08
CA PRO A 72 12.46 -5.99 -4.27
C PRO A 72 12.21 -5.83 -2.77
N ILE A 73 11.19 -5.05 -2.37
CA ILE A 73 10.89 -4.85 -0.94
C ILE A 73 10.37 -6.13 -0.31
N LEU A 74 9.45 -6.86 -0.98
CA LEU A 74 8.97 -8.15 -0.45
C LEU A 74 10.08 -9.20 -0.41
N ALA A 75 10.96 -9.27 -1.39
CA ALA A 75 12.12 -10.16 -1.36
C ALA A 75 13.05 -9.84 -0.17
N ALA A 76 13.35 -8.55 0.06
CA ALA A 76 14.19 -8.12 1.18
C ALA A 76 13.53 -8.42 2.54
N LEU A 77 12.21 -8.33 2.65
CA LEU A 77 11.45 -8.70 3.85
C LEU A 77 11.54 -10.21 4.11
N ILE A 78 11.32 -11.05 3.09
CA ILE A 78 11.40 -12.51 3.17
C ILE A 78 12.82 -12.94 3.55
N ASP A 79 13.85 -12.29 3.01
CA ASP A 79 15.25 -12.54 3.30
C ASP A 79 15.74 -11.95 4.64
N ASN A 80 14.85 -11.38 5.44
CA ASN A 80 15.17 -10.71 6.72
C ASN A 80 16.19 -9.56 6.59
N GLN A 81 16.23 -8.88 5.45
CA GLN A 81 17.02 -7.65 5.22
C GLN A 81 16.22 -6.39 5.58
N ILE A 82 14.91 -6.51 5.69
CA ILE A 82 13.95 -5.52 6.17
C ILE A 82 13.14 -6.20 7.27
N ASP A 83 12.78 -5.45 8.32
CA ASP A 83 12.11 -6.00 9.49
C ASP A 83 10.59 -5.92 9.40
N ILE A 84 10.06 -4.81 8.84
CA ILE A 84 8.63 -4.48 8.83
C ILE A 84 8.26 -3.65 7.61
N ILE A 85 7.02 -3.84 7.14
CA ILE A 85 6.34 -2.96 6.17
C ILE A 85 4.99 -2.53 6.72
N PHE A 86 4.62 -1.26 6.47
CA PHE A 86 3.40 -0.67 7.01
C PHE A 86 2.23 -0.65 6.02
N GLU A 87 2.43 -1.05 4.78
CA GLU A 87 1.36 -1.25 3.80
C GLU A 87 1.66 -2.46 2.91
N HIS A 88 0.69 -3.35 2.76
CA HIS A 88 0.79 -4.52 1.90
C HIS A 88 -0.54 -4.78 1.21
N TRP A 89 -0.49 -4.97 -0.10
CA TRP A 89 -1.61 -5.32 -0.97
C TRP A 89 -1.71 -6.85 -1.03
N THR A 90 -2.39 -7.44 -0.04
CA THR A 90 -2.34 -8.87 0.28
C THR A 90 -2.71 -9.75 -0.91
N ASP A 91 -3.89 -9.51 -1.53
CA ASP A 91 -4.40 -10.39 -2.59
C ASP A 91 -3.53 -10.34 -3.87
N ASN A 92 -2.71 -9.31 -4.04
CA ASN A 92 -1.78 -9.22 -5.17
C ASN A 92 -0.52 -10.09 -5.01
N ASN A 93 -0.29 -10.69 -3.84
CA ASN A 93 0.96 -11.40 -3.54
C ASN A 93 0.74 -12.70 -2.75
N VAL A 94 -0.46 -13.28 -2.78
CA VAL A 94 -0.84 -14.45 -1.99
C VAL A 94 0.12 -15.64 -2.18
N GLN A 95 0.50 -15.94 -3.41
CA GLN A 95 1.38 -17.07 -3.73
C GLN A 95 2.79 -16.92 -3.17
N LEU A 96 3.24 -15.68 -3.00
CA LEU A 96 4.55 -15.35 -2.45
C LEU A 96 4.53 -15.29 -0.92
N ILE A 97 3.46 -14.74 -0.33
CA ILE A 97 3.41 -14.38 1.10
C ILE A 97 2.80 -15.48 1.97
N ASP A 98 1.78 -16.20 1.50
CA ASP A 98 1.12 -17.21 2.31
C ASP A 98 2.07 -18.31 2.81
N PRO A 99 2.98 -18.88 2.00
CA PRO A 99 3.96 -19.85 2.48
C PRO A 99 4.89 -19.30 3.58
N GLU A 100 5.22 -18.01 3.51
CA GLU A 100 6.07 -17.34 4.49
C GLU A 100 5.34 -17.09 5.82
N LEU A 101 4.02 -16.81 5.75
CA LEU A 101 3.16 -16.74 6.94
C LEU A 101 2.97 -18.12 7.57
N GLU A 102 2.73 -19.15 6.78
CA GLU A 102 2.57 -20.54 7.26
C GLU A 102 3.85 -21.07 7.93
N SER A 103 5.01 -20.76 7.39
CA SER A 103 6.32 -21.14 7.97
C SER A 103 6.67 -20.35 9.23
N GLY A 104 6.03 -19.19 9.46
CA GLY A 104 6.37 -18.24 10.51
C GLY A 104 7.62 -17.41 10.22
N ASN A 105 8.11 -17.42 8.98
CA ASN A 105 9.15 -16.49 8.51
C ASN A 105 8.62 -15.05 8.49
N LEU A 106 7.35 -14.88 8.11
CA LEU A 106 6.64 -13.60 8.23
C LEU A 106 5.51 -13.72 9.27
N VAL A 107 5.08 -12.57 9.79
CA VAL A 107 3.91 -12.44 10.66
C VAL A 107 2.99 -11.35 10.15
N PHE A 108 1.69 -11.64 10.19
CA PHE A 108 0.63 -10.71 9.85
C PHE A 108 0.36 -9.76 11.03
N LEU A 109 0.38 -8.45 10.79
CA LEU A 109 0.22 -7.42 11.82
C LEU A 109 -1.12 -6.68 11.71
N GLY A 110 -2.12 -7.32 11.11
CA GLY A 110 -3.45 -6.75 10.96
C GLY A 110 -3.54 -5.66 9.89
N VAL A 111 -4.70 -5.02 9.87
CA VAL A 111 -5.08 -4.01 8.87
C VAL A 111 -4.46 -2.66 9.19
N ASN A 112 -3.90 -1.98 8.19
CA ASN A 112 -3.51 -0.57 8.32
C ASN A 112 -4.58 0.38 7.75
N THR A 113 -5.19 0.02 6.60
CA THR A 113 -6.25 0.79 5.94
C THR A 113 -7.39 -0.15 5.55
N PRO A 114 -8.64 0.08 6.04
CA PRO A 114 -9.71 -0.91 5.95
C PRO A 114 -10.27 -1.17 4.55
N ALA A 115 -10.08 -0.24 3.61
CA ALA A 115 -10.62 -0.37 2.27
C ALA A 115 -9.69 0.20 1.22
N SER A 116 -9.50 -0.55 0.16
CA SER A 116 -8.79 -0.17 -1.06
C SER A 116 -9.50 -0.74 -2.28
N GLU A 117 -9.25 -0.15 -3.43
CA GLU A 117 -9.80 -0.56 -4.72
C GLU A 117 -8.70 -0.56 -5.77
N GLN A 118 -8.78 -1.47 -6.73
CA GLN A 118 -7.95 -1.49 -7.95
C GLN A 118 -8.85 -1.85 -9.12
N ALA A 119 -8.69 -1.18 -10.27
CA ALA A 119 -9.48 -1.52 -11.44
C ALA A 119 -8.90 -0.94 -12.74
N PHE A 120 -9.52 -1.28 -13.85
CA PHE A 120 -9.42 -0.54 -15.09
C PHE A 120 -10.47 0.56 -15.13
N PHE A 121 -10.04 1.73 -15.60
CA PHE A 121 -10.86 2.92 -15.70
C PHE A 121 -10.77 3.53 -17.09
N VAL A 122 -11.84 4.25 -17.48
CA VAL A 122 -11.89 5.08 -18.68
C VAL A 122 -12.38 6.47 -18.28
N ASP A 123 -11.95 7.52 -18.97
CA ASP A 123 -12.52 8.85 -18.74
C ASP A 123 -14.02 8.87 -19.07
N ARG A 124 -14.82 9.60 -18.24
CA ARG A 124 -16.29 9.62 -18.37
C ARG A 124 -16.75 10.08 -19.73
N ALA A 125 -16.14 11.11 -20.30
CA ALA A 125 -16.58 11.69 -21.56
C ALA A 125 -16.46 10.67 -22.72
N THR A 126 -15.36 9.88 -22.74
CA THR A 126 -15.16 8.81 -23.70
C THR A 126 -16.10 7.64 -23.44
N SER A 127 -16.29 7.24 -22.18
CA SER A 127 -17.23 6.21 -21.78
C SER A 127 -18.65 6.51 -22.27
N GLU A 128 -19.17 7.68 -21.93
CA GLU A 128 -20.54 8.08 -22.29
C GLU A 128 -20.72 8.24 -23.80
N LYS A 129 -19.74 8.80 -24.49
CA LYS A 129 -19.80 9.03 -25.94
C LYS A 129 -19.80 7.74 -26.76
N HIS A 130 -19.07 6.72 -26.28
CA HIS A 130 -18.85 5.48 -27.03
C HIS A 130 -19.50 4.26 -26.36
N ASN A 131 -20.24 4.45 -25.26
CA ASN A 131 -20.88 3.40 -24.46
C ASN A 131 -19.87 2.33 -23.99
N ILE A 132 -18.74 2.78 -23.44
CA ILE A 132 -17.70 1.90 -22.89
C ILE A 132 -17.94 1.78 -21.40
N THR A 133 -18.40 0.60 -20.94
CA THR A 133 -18.78 0.34 -19.54
C THR A 133 -18.11 -0.91 -18.97
N SER A 134 -17.54 -1.72 -19.83
CA SER A 134 -16.92 -3.00 -19.46
C SER A 134 -15.63 -3.24 -20.24
N VAL A 135 -14.85 -4.22 -19.81
CA VAL A 135 -13.64 -4.64 -20.52
C VAL A 135 -13.95 -5.30 -21.87
N GLU A 136 -15.12 -5.92 -22.01
CA GLU A 136 -15.60 -6.47 -23.28
C GLU A 136 -15.79 -5.39 -24.35
N ASP A 137 -16.19 -4.17 -23.94
CA ASP A 137 -16.33 -3.04 -24.87
C ASP A 137 -14.98 -2.63 -25.48
N LEU A 138 -13.89 -2.84 -24.77
CA LEU A 138 -12.53 -2.56 -25.24
C LEU A 138 -12.06 -3.51 -26.35
N ALA A 139 -12.71 -4.68 -26.52
CA ALA A 139 -12.34 -5.69 -27.53
C ALA A 139 -12.70 -5.30 -28.97
N LYS A 140 -13.26 -4.10 -29.18
CA LYS A 140 -13.59 -3.56 -30.49
C LYS A 140 -12.41 -2.77 -31.05
N PRO A 141 -11.87 -3.09 -32.24
CA PRO A 141 -10.70 -2.39 -32.79
C PRO A 141 -10.91 -0.86 -32.92
N GLU A 142 -12.10 -0.40 -33.28
CA GLU A 142 -12.44 1.01 -33.34
C GLU A 142 -12.41 1.71 -31.99
N ILE A 143 -12.69 0.99 -30.89
CA ILE A 143 -12.56 1.52 -29.52
C ILE A 143 -11.09 1.59 -29.11
N ALA A 144 -10.30 0.55 -29.41
CA ALA A 144 -8.86 0.57 -29.12
C ALA A 144 -8.17 1.80 -29.76
N MET A 145 -8.58 2.16 -30.97
CA MET A 145 -8.02 3.31 -31.68
C MET A 145 -8.39 4.68 -31.11
N LEU A 146 -9.36 4.78 -30.18
CA LEU A 146 -9.61 6.00 -29.41
C LEU A 146 -8.45 6.30 -28.46
N PHE A 147 -7.80 5.26 -27.95
CA PHE A 147 -6.71 5.28 -26.99
C PHE A 147 -5.34 5.04 -27.66
N LYS A 148 -5.20 5.48 -28.92
CA LYS A 148 -4.03 5.19 -29.76
C LYS A 148 -2.71 5.35 -29.03
N ASP A 149 -1.87 4.31 -29.07
CA ASP A 149 -0.52 4.33 -28.52
C ASP A 149 0.43 5.11 -29.45
N PRO A 150 1.05 6.21 -28.97
CA PRO A 150 2.02 6.96 -29.78
C PRO A 150 3.26 6.16 -30.18
N GLU A 151 3.65 5.15 -29.37
CA GLU A 151 4.84 4.31 -29.61
C GLU A 151 4.50 3.07 -30.46
N ASN A 152 3.24 2.62 -30.44
CA ASN A 152 2.74 1.53 -31.25
C ASN A 152 1.40 1.93 -31.90
N PRO A 153 1.42 2.69 -33.01
CA PRO A 153 0.23 3.30 -33.60
C PRO A 153 -0.86 2.33 -34.08
N GLU A 154 -0.56 1.05 -34.19
CA GLU A 154 -1.51 -0.01 -34.56
C GLU A 154 -2.33 -0.52 -33.35
N LYS A 155 -1.97 -0.10 -32.14
CA LYS A 155 -2.63 -0.51 -30.90
C LYS A 155 -3.16 0.71 -30.11
N GLY A 156 -4.12 0.45 -29.24
CA GLY A 156 -4.46 1.31 -28.13
C GLY A 156 -3.42 1.20 -27.01
N ARG A 157 -3.40 2.16 -26.10
CA ARG A 157 -2.56 2.16 -24.90
C ARG A 157 -3.43 1.96 -23.67
N LEU A 158 -3.30 0.85 -22.97
CA LEU A 158 -3.67 0.79 -21.56
C LEU A 158 -2.53 1.43 -20.76
N THR A 159 -2.76 2.62 -20.18
CA THR A 159 -1.80 3.22 -19.24
C THR A 159 -1.87 2.44 -17.95
N SER A 160 -0.92 1.52 -17.78
CA SER A 160 -0.98 0.45 -16.80
C SER A 160 -0.24 0.80 -15.50
N CYS A 161 -0.08 -0.21 -14.69
CA CYS A 161 0.74 -0.24 -13.50
C CYS A 161 2.24 -0.23 -13.87
N ILE A 162 3.10 0.03 -12.92
CA ILE A 162 4.55 0.08 -13.08
C ILE A 162 5.14 -1.34 -13.04
N SER A 163 6.09 -1.66 -13.91
CA SER A 163 6.67 -3.00 -14.07
C SER A 163 7.30 -3.59 -12.78
N GLY A 164 7.70 -2.76 -11.84
CA GLY A 164 8.18 -3.18 -10.53
C GLY A 164 7.09 -3.54 -9.51
N TRP A 165 5.82 -3.28 -9.84
CA TRP A 165 4.66 -3.61 -9.01
C TRP A 165 3.97 -4.86 -9.55
N THR A 166 3.43 -5.68 -8.65
CA THR A 166 2.76 -6.94 -9.05
C THR A 166 1.59 -6.71 -10.01
N CYS A 167 0.84 -5.61 -9.85
CA CYS A 167 -0.29 -5.26 -10.72
C CYS A 167 0.09 -5.13 -12.21
N TYR A 168 1.34 -4.81 -12.56
CA TYR A 168 1.78 -4.79 -13.96
C TYR A 168 1.64 -6.16 -14.62
N THR A 169 2.09 -7.21 -13.94
CA THR A 169 1.99 -8.58 -14.46
C THR A 169 0.55 -9.09 -14.37
N ILE A 170 -0.21 -8.73 -13.33
CA ILE A 170 -1.64 -9.02 -13.25
C ILE A 170 -2.36 -8.42 -14.47
N ASN A 171 -2.13 -7.14 -14.78
CA ASN A 171 -2.75 -6.48 -15.93
C ASN A 171 -2.33 -7.10 -17.27
N LEU A 172 -1.08 -7.57 -17.38
CA LEU A 172 -0.62 -8.31 -18.56
C LEU A 172 -1.43 -9.60 -18.76
N VAL A 173 -1.64 -10.38 -17.70
CA VAL A 173 -2.45 -11.60 -17.74
C VAL A 173 -3.90 -11.26 -18.07
N LYS A 174 -4.49 -10.25 -17.40
CA LYS A 174 -5.87 -9.80 -17.66
C LYS A 174 -6.08 -9.37 -19.11
N LEU A 175 -5.14 -8.60 -19.70
CA LEU A 175 -5.23 -8.23 -21.12
C LEU A 175 -5.25 -9.47 -22.03
N LYS A 176 -4.44 -10.50 -21.74
CA LYS A 176 -4.40 -11.74 -22.52
C LYS A 176 -5.71 -12.52 -22.37
N GLU A 177 -6.19 -12.72 -21.15
CA GLU A 177 -7.41 -13.49 -20.88
C GLU A 177 -8.68 -12.79 -21.38
N TYR A 178 -8.69 -11.45 -21.46
CA TYR A 178 -9.77 -10.67 -22.07
C TYR A 178 -9.66 -10.55 -23.59
N GLY A 179 -8.62 -11.13 -24.21
CA GLY A 179 -8.36 -11.03 -25.64
C GLY A 179 -8.04 -9.61 -26.11
N LEU A 180 -7.42 -8.83 -25.26
CA LEU A 180 -7.08 -7.42 -25.50
C LEU A 180 -5.60 -7.21 -25.85
N ASP A 181 -4.75 -8.20 -25.67
CA ASP A 181 -3.28 -8.05 -25.83
C ASP A 181 -2.85 -7.81 -27.30
N ASP A 182 -3.65 -8.21 -28.28
CA ASP A 182 -3.44 -7.84 -29.68
C ASP A 182 -3.88 -6.40 -29.99
N LEU A 183 -4.80 -5.84 -29.22
CA LEU A 183 -5.41 -4.54 -29.41
C LEU A 183 -4.77 -3.44 -28.58
N TYR A 184 -4.18 -3.75 -27.45
CA TYR A 184 -3.62 -2.78 -26.50
C TYR A 184 -2.19 -3.10 -26.12
N THR A 185 -1.39 -2.05 -25.93
CA THR A 185 -0.11 -2.11 -25.24
C THR A 185 -0.36 -2.01 -23.73
N ASN A 186 0.20 -2.91 -22.94
CA ASN A 186 0.29 -2.78 -21.48
C ASN A 186 1.42 -1.78 -21.17
N PHE A 187 1.11 -0.49 -21.19
CA PHE A 187 2.11 0.58 -21.13
C PHE A 187 2.55 0.85 -19.70
N ASP A 188 3.85 0.71 -19.45
CA ASP A 188 4.48 1.09 -18.18
C ASP A 188 4.81 2.60 -18.17
N PRO A 189 4.19 3.41 -17.31
CA PRO A 189 4.52 4.84 -17.21
C PRO A 189 5.85 5.11 -16.49
N GLY A 190 6.50 4.10 -15.90
CA GLY A 190 7.81 4.17 -15.27
C GLY A 190 7.79 4.61 -13.80
N SER A 191 6.74 5.26 -13.33
CA SER A 191 6.55 5.62 -11.91
C SER A 191 5.09 5.96 -11.59
N GLY A 192 4.69 5.89 -10.31
CA GLY A 192 3.36 6.30 -9.85
C GLY A 192 3.06 7.76 -10.21
N GLY A 193 4.03 8.67 -10.00
CA GLY A 193 3.88 10.07 -10.38
C GLY A 193 3.72 10.30 -11.89
N ALA A 194 4.35 9.47 -12.74
CA ALA A 194 4.16 9.54 -14.18
C ALA A 194 2.77 9.02 -14.60
N LEU A 195 2.24 7.98 -13.92
CA LEU A 195 0.87 7.52 -14.10
C LEU A 195 -0.14 8.63 -13.75
N ASP A 196 0.04 9.27 -12.59
CA ASP A 196 -0.77 10.42 -12.17
C ASP A 196 -0.73 11.56 -13.18
N ALA A 197 0.47 11.88 -13.67
CA ALA A 197 0.65 12.93 -14.67
C ALA A 197 -0.05 12.60 -16.00
N ALA A 198 -0.06 11.33 -16.41
CA ALA A 198 -0.76 10.89 -17.62
C ALA A 198 -2.28 11.06 -17.48
N ILE A 199 -2.86 10.66 -16.34
CA ILE A 199 -4.28 10.82 -16.04
C ILE A 199 -4.67 12.31 -15.97
N LYS A 200 -3.90 13.12 -15.23
CA LYS A 200 -4.09 14.58 -15.14
C LYS A 200 -4.03 15.27 -16.52
N ALA A 201 -3.05 14.87 -17.33
CA ALA A 201 -2.88 15.43 -18.67
C ALA A 201 -4.06 15.09 -19.60
N ALA A 202 -4.54 13.85 -19.54
CA ALA A 202 -5.73 13.43 -20.30
C ALA A 202 -6.98 14.22 -19.88
N SER A 203 -7.25 14.31 -18.57
CA SER A 203 -8.37 15.09 -18.01
C SER A 203 -8.29 16.57 -18.41
N THR A 204 -7.13 17.21 -18.22
CA THR A 204 -6.95 18.63 -18.54
C THR A 204 -7.14 18.94 -20.02
N LYS A 205 -6.73 18.01 -20.89
CA LYS A 205 -6.81 18.18 -22.36
C LYS A 205 -8.08 17.60 -22.97
N ASN A 206 -8.97 17.01 -22.15
CA ASN A 206 -10.15 16.26 -22.60
C ASN A 206 -9.77 15.18 -23.63
N GLN A 207 -8.71 14.43 -23.38
CA GLN A 207 -8.22 13.36 -24.23
C GLN A 207 -8.68 12.01 -23.69
N PRO A 208 -9.06 11.07 -24.59
CA PRO A 208 -9.39 9.72 -24.18
C PRO A 208 -8.24 9.05 -23.43
N ILE A 209 -8.55 8.38 -22.34
CA ILE A 209 -7.62 7.53 -21.60
C ILE A 209 -8.33 6.27 -21.11
N VAL A 210 -7.67 5.12 -21.28
CA VAL A 210 -7.96 3.89 -20.54
C VAL A 210 -6.74 3.58 -19.69
N THR A 211 -6.96 3.35 -18.39
CA THR A 211 -5.89 3.25 -17.41
C THR A 211 -6.21 2.23 -16.32
N TYR A 212 -5.18 1.63 -15.75
CA TYR A 212 -5.25 1.04 -14.42
C TYR A 212 -5.10 2.15 -13.39
N TYR A 213 -5.85 2.07 -12.28
CA TYR A 213 -5.61 2.94 -11.13
C TYR A 213 -6.14 2.29 -9.84
N TRP A 214 -5.91 2.96 -8.68
CA TRP A 214 -6.28 2.43 -7.38
C TRP A 214 -6.67 3.53 -6.39
N THR A 215 -7.25 3.11 -5.24
CA THR A 215 -7.48 3.96 -4.06
C THR A 215 -6.97 3.25 -2.80
N PRO A 216 -6.48 3.99 -1.77
CA PRO A 216 -6.49 5.45 -1.62
C PRO A 216 -5.36 6.15 -2.39
N THR A 217 -5.67 7.24 -3.07
CA THR A 217 -4.70 8.13 -3.74
C THR A 217 -5.13 9.60 -3.64
N SER A 218 -4.17 10.49 -3.79
CA SER A 218 -4.44 11.92 -3.87
C SER A 218 -5.22 12.32 -5.12
N LEU A 219 -5.11 11.53 -6.18
CA LEU A 219 -5.67 11.86 -7.49
C LEU A 219 -7.18 11.62 -7.55
N MET A 220 -7.66 10.47 -7.08
CA MET A 220 -9.07 10.06 -7.17
C MET A 220 -10.04 10.96 -6.38
N GLY A 221 -9.53 11.75 -5.44
CA GLY A 221 -10.31 12.74 -4.70
C GLY A 221 -10.45 14.10 -5.40
N LYS A 222 -9.80 14.32 -6.55
CA LYS A 222 -9.77 15.61 -7.23
C LYS A 222 -10.97 15.75 -8.17
N PRO A 223 -11.73 16.86 -8.10
CA PRO A 223 -12.95 17.03 -8.88
C PRO A 223 -12.72 17.10 -10.40
N GLU A 224 -11.50 17.41 -10.83
CA GLU A 224 -11.12 17.42 -12.25
C GLU A 224 -10.82 16.04 -12.82
N ILE A 225 -10.73 15.00 -11.96
CA ILE A 225 -10.47 13.62 -12.37
C ILE A 225 -11.80 12.87 -12.34
N ASP A 226 -12.29 12.58 -13.51
CA ASP A 226 -13.59 11.91 -13.68
C ASP A 226 -13.42 10.63 -14.50
N LEU A 227 -13.11 9.56 -13.77
CA LEU A 227 -12.90 8.23 -14.30
C LEU A 227 -14.08 7.32 -13.96
N ILE A 228 -14.46 6.48 -14.91
CA ILE A 228 -15.46 5.41 -14.73
C ILE A 228 -14.72 4.08 -14.61
N ARG A 229 -14.98 3.37 -13.53
CA ARG A 229 -14.55 1.97 -13.39
C ARG A 229 -15.21 1.12 -14.46
N LEU A 230 -14.43 0.33 -15.18
CA LEU A 230 -14.96 -0.66 -16.11
C LEU A 230 -15.42 -1.92 -15.34
N THR A 231 -16.55 -2.46 -15.77
CA THR A 231 -16.99 -3.77 -15.28
C THR A 231 -16.08 -4.86 -15.88
N GLU A 232 -15.67 -5.77 -15.05
CA GLU A 232 -14.90 -6.96 -15.38
C GLU A 232 -15.70 -8.22 -14.96
N PRO A 233 -15.35 -9.43 -15.40
CA PRO A 233 -15.88 -10.65 -14.80
C PRO A 233 -15.73 -10.60 -13.29
N ALA A 234 -16.80 -10.91 -12.56
CA ALA A 234 -16.83 -10.79 -11.11
C ALA A 234 -15.70 -11.60 -10.45
N TYR A 235 -15.18 -11.11 -9.32
CA TYR A 235 -14.18 -11.82 -8.55
C TYR A 235 -14.60 -13.26 -8.24
N ASP A 236 -13.72 -14.19 -8.56
CA ASP A 236 -13.83 -15.61 -8.20
C ASP A 236 -12.49 -16.06 -7.61
N GLU A 237 -12.52 -16.62 -6.41
CA GLU A 237 -11.30 -16.97 -5.67
C GLU A 237 -10.47 -18.04 -6.39
N SER A 238 -11.12 -19.02 -7.02
CA SER A 238 -10.41 -20.07 -7.77
C SER A 238 -9.71 -19.47 -8.99
N CYS A 239 -10.43 -18.63 -9.74
CA CYS A 239 -9.86 -17.94 -10.89
C CYS A 239 -8.71 -17.00 -10.48
N TRP A 240 -8.89 -16.24 -9.39
CA TRP A 240 -7.84 -15.36 -8.88
C TRP A 240 -6.57 -16.14 -8.54
N ASN A 241 -6.68 -17.26 -7.84
CA ASN A 241 -5.54 -18.10 -7.45
C ASN A 241 -4.85 -18.73 -8.67
N ASP A 242 -5.61 -19.18 -9.66
CA ASP A 242 -5.07 -19.70 -10.91
C ASP A 242 -4.32 -18.61 -11.69
N MET A 243 -4.90 -17.42 -11.81
CA MET A 243 -4.29 -16.24 -12.43
C MET A 243 -3.01 -15.84 -11.70
N MET A 244 -3.01 -15.79 -10.36
CA MET A 244 -1.84 -15.42 -9.58
C MET A 244 -0.70 -16.45 -9.71
N THR A 245 -1.00 -17.73 -9.92
CA THR A 245 0.02 -18.74 -10.24
C THR A 245 0.72 -18.41 -11.57
N VAL A 246 -0.02 -18.01 -12.60
CA VAL A 246 0.55 -17.55 -13.87
C VAL A 246 1.34 -16.24 -13.70
N VAL A 247 0.85 -15.32 -12.88
CA VAL A 247 1.54 -14.06 -12.56
C VAL A 247 2.92 -14.33 -11.95
N GLU A 248 3.01 -15.22 -10.95
CA GLU A 248 4.29 -15.55 -10.32
C GLU A 248 5.24 -16.31 -11.27
N ASP A 249 4.71 -17.20 -12.13
CA ASP A 249 5.52 -17.87 -13.16
C ASP A 249 6.12 -16.84 -14.15
N ILE A 250 5.33 -15.87 -14.59
CA ILE A 250 5.81 -14.78 -15.46
C ILE A 250 6.86 -13.90 -14.75
N LYS A 251 6.64 -13.55 -13.47
CA LYS A 251 7.59 -12.75 -12.71
C LYS A 251 8.94 -13.45 -12.56
N ALA A 252 8.93 -14.76 -12.39
CA ALA A 252 10.14 -15.56 -12.22
C ALA A 252 10.88 -15.85 -13.56
N ASN A 253 10.15 -16.06 -14.65
CA ASN A 253 10.67 -16.66 -15.86
C ASN A 253 10.45 -15.82 -17.14
N GLY A 254 9.75 -14.68 -17.06
CA GLY A 254 9.44 -13.81 -18.19
C GLY A 254 8.07 -14.09 -18.83
N PRO A 255 7.54 -13.17 -19.66
CA PRO A 255 6.20 -13.27 -20.22
C PRO A 255 6.00 -14.39 -21.24
N GLU A 256 7.05 -14.97 -21.78
CA GLU A 256 7.03 -16.10 -22.74
C GLU A 256 6.59 -17.43 -22.13
N VAL A 257 6.62 -17.56 -20.79
CA VAL A 257 6.11 -18.75 -20.09
C VAL A 257 4.59 -18.71 -19.85
N TYR A 258 3.94 -17.64 -20.30
CA TYR A 258 2.50 -17.47 -20.12
C TYR A 258 1.71 -18.73 -20.56
N LYS A 259 0.76 -19.11 -19.72
CA LYS A 259 -0.23 -20.16 -20.00
C LYS A 259 -1.61 -19.60 -19.79
N PRO A 260 -2.58 -19.93 -20.67
CA PRO A 260 -3.97 -19.53 -20.46
C PRO A 260 -4.50 -19.98 -19.10
N SER A 261 -5.22 -19.07 -18.43
CA SER A 261 -5.89 -19.31 -17.16
C SER A 261 -7.32 -18.77 -17.22
N CYS A 262 -7.61 -17.80 -16.42
CA CYS A 262 -8.81 -16.97 -16.45
C CYS A 262 -8.44 -15.59 -15.93
N ALA A 263 -9.34 -14.62 -16.05
CA ALA A 263 -9.21 -13.35 -15.38
C ALA A 263 -10.55 -12.90 -14.79
N CYS A 264 -10.48 -12.25 -13.65
CA CYS A 264 -11.60 -11.62 -12.97
C CYS A 264 -11.18 -10.24 -12.44
N GLU A 265 -12.15 -9.47 -11.96
CA GLU A 265 -11.85 -8.17 -11.34
C GLU A 265 -10.93 -8.31 -10.13
N TYR A 266 -10.24 -7.22 -9.80
CA TYR A 266 -9.56 -7.12 -8.52
C TYR A 266 -10.57 -7.16 -7.38
N LYS A 267 -10.24 -7.88 -6.32
CA LYS A 267 -11.02 -7.85 -5.09
C LYS A 267 -10.76 -6.53 -4.34
N ASP A 268 -11.81 -5.90 -3.88
CA ASP A 268 -11.67 -4.83 -2.89
C ASP A 268 -11.12 -5.43 -1.60
N MET A 269 -10.04 -4.85 -1.09
CA MET A 269 -9.33 -5.44 0.05
C MET A 269 -8.98 -4.43 1.12
N ALA A 270 -8.76 -4.90 2.33
CA ALA A 270 -8.07 -4.13 3.35
C ALA A 270 -6.54 -4.20 3.10
N LEU A 271 -5.86 -3.06 3.23
CA LEU A 271 -4.40 -3.04 3.23
C LEU A 271 -3.88 -3.47 4.59
N THR A 272 -2.77 -4.18 4.60
CA THR A 272 -2.26 -4.87 5.79
C THR A 272 -0.80 -4.49 6.09
N LYS A 273 -0.25 -5.06 7.15
CA LYS A 273 1.14 -4.89 7.56
C LYS A 273 1.78 -6.24 7.79
N LEU A 274 3.06 -6.35 7.49
CA LEU A 274 3.85 -7.56 7.71
C LEU A 274 5.14 -7.22 8.45
N ALA A 275 5.63 -8.16 9.25
CA ALA A 275 6.99 -8.13 9.77
C ALA A 275 7.63 -9.50 9.64
N THR A 276 8.95 -9.57 9.80
CA THR A 276 9.64 -10.85 9.89
C THR A 276 9.34 -11.53 11.20
N GLY A 277 9.23 -12.86 11.19
CA GLY A 277 9.05 -13.65 12.41
C GLY A 277 10.23 -13.55 13.39
N LYS A 278 11.43 -13.22 12.87
CA LYS A 278 12.61 -12.91 13.68
C LYS A 278 12.39 -11.61 14.46
N PHE A 279 12.10 -10.51 13.75
CA PHE A 279 11.86 -9.20 14.35
C PHE A 279 10.71 -9.24 15.37
N ALA A 280 9.65 -9.99 15.06
CA ALA A 280 8.51 -10.14 15.96
C ALA A 280 8.87 -10.76 17.31
N LYS A 281 9.85 -11.65 17.35
CA LYS A 281 10.36 -12.26 18.59
C LYS A 281 11.30 -11.33 19.34
N GLU A 282 12.10 -10.56 18.63
CA GLU A 282 13.12 -9.67 19.19
C GLU A 282 12.52 -8.36 19.72
N GLN A 283 11.44 -7.84 19.09
CA GLN A 283 10.85 -6.54 19.37
C GLN A 283 9.33 -6.60 19.66
N PRO A 284 8.87 -7.35 20.67
CA PRO A 284 7.43 -7.55 20.91
C PRO A 284 6.65 -6.24 21.15
N ALA A 285 7.26 -5.23 21.78
CA ALA A 285 6.61 -3.94 22.01
C ALA A 285 6.34 -3.18 20.70
N ILE A 286 7.21 -3.32 19.70
CA ILE A 286 7.01 -2.74 18.37
C ILE A 286 5.91 -3.50 17.63
N ILE A 287 5.84 -4.80 17.79
CA ILE A 287 4.77 -5.64 17.21
C ILE A 287 3.40 -5.27 17.82
N ASP A 288 3.32 -5.03 19.12
CA ASP A 288 2.10 -4.58 19.79
C ASP A 288 1.62 -3.23 19.22
N PHE A 289 2.54 -2.28 19.04
CA PHE A 289 2.25 -1.01 18.35
C PHE A 289 1.75 -1.25 16.93
N ALA A 290 2.50 -2.02 16.15
CA ALA A 290 2.17 -2.25 14.75
C ALA A 290 0.81 -2.98 14.59
N ASN A 291 0.47 -3.92 15.47
CA ASN A 291 -0.85 -4.56 15.50
C ASN A 291 -1.98 -3.56 15.78
N ALA A 292 -1.75 -2.61 16.69
CA ALA A 292 -2.73 -1.58 17.04
C ALA A 292 -2.84 -0.47 15.99
N TYR A 293 -1.84 -0.31 15.11
CA TYR A 293 -1.80 0.74 14.11
C TYR A 293 -2.80 0.48 12.99
N THR A 294 -3.82 1.32 12.91
CA THR A 294 -4.82 1.33 11.83
C THR A 294 -5.29 2.76 11.60
N ILE A 295 -5.35 3.20 10.36
CA ILE A 295 -5.85 4.52 9.97
C ILE A 295 -7.09 4.35 9.07
N PRO A 296 -8.23 4.95 9.42
CA PRO A 296 -9.42 4.91 8.56
C PRO A 296 -9.14 5.45 7.16
N THR A 297 -9.65 4.80 6.12
CA THR A 297 -9.44 5.17 4.71
C THR A 297 -9.72 6.65 4.42
N ALA A 298 -10.79 7.22 5.02
CA ALA A 298 -11.09 8.65 4.88
C ALA A 298 -10.00 9.57 5.44
N VAL A 299 -9.30 9.14 6.50
CA VAL A 299 -8.18 9.89 7.08
C VAL A 299 -6.95 9.79 6.17
N VAL A 300 -6.66 8.60 5.61
CA VAL A 300 -5.58 8.42 4.62
C VAL A 300 -5.82 9.31 3.40
N ASN A 301 -7.04 9.32 2.86
CA ASN A 301 -7.42 10.19 1.74
C ASN A 301 -7.20 11.68 2.05
N ASN A 302 -7.56 12.12 3.27
CA ASN A 302 -7.30 13.50 3.68
C ASN A 302 -5.81 13.80 3.79
N MET A 303 -5.00 12.90 4.33
CA MET A 303 -3.54 13.06 4.39
C MET A 303 -2.95 13.16 2.98
N LEU A 304 -3.37 12.29 2.06
CA LEU A 304 -2.95 12.29 0.67
C LEU A 304 -3.29 13.61 -0.04
N ALA A 305 -4.42 14.24 0.29
CA ALA A 305 -4.78 15.55 -0.28
C ALA A 305 -3.79 16.67 0.08
N TYR A 306 -3.06 16.55 1.18
CA TYR A 306 -2.04 17.50 1.63
C TYR A 306 -0.61 17.10 1.27
N TYR A 307 -0.40 15.85 0.87
CA TYR A 307 0.93 15.29 0.62
C TYR A 307 1.51 15.72 -0.75
N VAL A 308 0.69 16.18 -1.69
CA VAL A 308 1.02 16.50 -3.10
C VAL A 308 1.15 17.99 -3.33
#